data_000cbbae3c4198f05bad896a8b61ba39
#
_entry.id   000cbbae3c4198f05bad896a8b61ba39
#
_cell.length_a   1.000
_cell.length_b   1.000
_cell.length_c   1.000
_cell.angle_alpha   90.00
_cell.angle_beta   90.00
_cell.angle_gamma   90.00
#
_symmetry.space_group_name_H-M   'P 1'
#
loop_
_entity.id
_entity.type
_entity.pdbx_description
1 polymer ?
#
loop_
_entity_poly.entity_id
_entity_poly.type
_entity_poly.pdbx_seq_one_letter_code
_entity_poly.pdbx_strand_id
1 'polypeptide(L)'
;MNAYNEISVLKTKIKKDDKYHKNYNEMLNLVETLNERLNLAVKQGPNKAIEQHLKRGQLLVRDRIDLLLDEDSPFLELCPLAGWDQDGMTLGGSSVAGIGLVCGVECLISGNVPTLFGGSSNEVSVAKGARINTIACQNRLPLIQLIQTGGAKLEQQSKVFHPGGAHFRSLAERTKIGLPTCSIVFGSSTAGGAYSPSLTDYIIMVKNQAQVFLGGPPLVQMATGEIVDAESLGGADMHSRKSGVSDQLALDEYDAIHKAREFISRLNWEKRGKIPQGHLVPKIDEPLYDIDELLGIVSANIREPFDANEVINRIVDGSRFMAFKPLYGPNIITGWADIHGFKVGIIASNNVLFIPESNKATQFIRMCNMMNVPLIFLQNTTGFMVGKKYEEEGIIKAGTHFVNAVSNSQVPAITIMMGASYGAGNYAMCGRAYNPRFLFSWPNSKCSVMGPDQLAGVMDIILHESAARAGKKVDEKVAARTKDFLSSRVEQESDVYWTTSRLLDDGVIDPRMTRVILGFCLSVIYNEKVEGGSLGGVSRM
;
A
#
# COMPACT_ATOMS: atom_id res chain seq x y z
N MET A 1 37.65 13.52 21.82
CA MET A 1 37.81 12.84 20.50
C MET A 1 36.72 11.81 20.41
N ASN A 2 35.64 12.13 19.72
CA ASN A 2 34.51 11.21 19.52
C ASN A 2 34.87 10.23 18.42
N ALA A 3 35.40 9.07 18.81
CA ALA A 3 35.49 7.91 17.94
C ALA A 3 34.11 7.25 17.80
N TYR A 4 33.13 7.96 17.25
CA TYR A 4 32.02 7.30 16.59
C TYR A 4 32.61 6.71 15.31
N ASN A 5 32.81 5.40 15.33
CA ASN A 5 33.21 4.64 14.16
C ASN A 5 32.31 5.04 13.00
N GLU A 6 32.90 5.68 12.00
CA GLU A 6 32.23 6.03 10.76
C GLU A 6 31.70 4.74 10.13
N ILE A 7 30.38 4.56 10.15
CA ILE A 7 29.74 3.52 9.35
C ILE A 7 30.23 3.74 7.92
N SER A 8 30.76 2.71 7.29
CA SER A 8 31.40 2.86 5.99
C SER A 8 30.39 3.34 4.94
N VAL A 9 30.80 4.34 4.17
CA VAL A 9 30.04 4.81 3.01
C VAL A 9 30.06 3.74 1.93
N LEU A 10 28.87 3.38 1.45
CA LEU A 10 28.71 2.44 0.35
C LEU A 10 29.01 3.15 -0.98
N LYS A 11 30.16 2.86 -1.56
CA LYS A 11 30.63 3.54 -2.78
C LYS A 11 29.88 3.05 -4.02
N THR A 12 29.50 3.98 -4.89
CA THR A 12 28.93 3.65 -6.21
C THR A 12 29.98 3.05 -7.14
N LYS A 13 29.53 2.09 -7.95
CA LYS A 13 30.32 1.44 -9.01
C LYS A 13 29.74 1.73 -10.40
N ILE A 14 28.72 2.60 -10.47
CA ILE A 14 28.00 2.87 -11.71
C ILE A 14 28.89 3.56 -12.72
N LYS A 15 28.74 3.13 -13.96
CA LYS A 15 29.26 3.82 -15.13
C LYS A 15 28.07 4.33 -15.93
N LYS A 16 28.10 5.62 -16.27
CA LYS A 16 27.09 6.25 -17.13
C LYS A 16 27.41 5.98 -18.60
N ASP A 17 27.36 4.71 -18.98
CA ASP A 17 27.58 4.20 -20.33
C ASP A 17 26.25 4.14 -21.13
N ASP A 18 26.32 3.62 -22.36
CA ASP A 18 25.16 3.51 -23.25
C ASP A 18 24.04 2.65 -22.64
N LYS A 19 24.39 1.62 -21.85
CA LYS A 19 23.42 0.80 -21.15
C LYS A 19 22.68 1.60 -20.08
N TYR A 20 23.42 2.40 -19.31
CA TYR A 20 22.81 3.30 -18.31
C TYR A 20 21.83 4.28 -18.96
N HIS A 21 22.22 4.93 -20.05
CA HIS A 21 21.37 5.89 -20.75
C HIS A 21 20.14 5.22 -21.38
N LYS A 22 20.28 4.00 -21.91
CA LYS A 22 19.16 3.21 -22.40
C LYS A 22 18.17 2.93 -21.27
N ASN A 23 18.64 2.38 -20.15
CA ASN A 23 17.79 2.07 -18.98
C ASN A 23 17.08 3.32 -18.47
N TYR A 24 17.81 4.45 -18.39
CA TYR A 24 17.26 5.74 -17.93
C TYR A 24 16.05 6.16 -18.76
N ASN A 25 16.18 6.12 -20.10
CA ASN A 25 15.09 6.50 -20.99
C ASN A 25 13.91 5.53 -20.92
N GLU A 26 14.18 4.21 -20.86
CA GLU A 26 13.12 3.20 -20.74
C GLU A 26 12.36 3.33 -19.41
N MET A 27 13.07 3.52 -18.29
CA MET A 27 12.44 3.73 -16.99
C MET A 27 11.68 5.05 -16.90
N LEU A 28 12.20 6.11 -17.53
CA LEU A 28 11.50 7.39 -17.60
C LEU A 28 10.16 7.26 -18.33
N ASN A 29 10.10 6.54 -19.45
CA ASN A 29 8.86 6.25 -20.17
C ASN A 29 7.85 5.47 -19.30
N LEU A 30 8.32 4.53 -18.46
CA LEU A 30 7.46 3.82 -17.52
C LEU A 30 6.92 4.75 -16.42
N VAL A 31 7.73 5.69 -15.94
CA VAL A 31 7.28 6.72 -14.97
C VAL A 31 6.29 7.68 -15.61
N GLU A 32 6.50 8.09 -16.86
CA GLU A 32 5.53 8.92 -17.61
C GLU A 32 4.19 8.19 -17.73
N THR A 33 4.18 6.92 -18.11
CA THR A 33 2.98 6.07 -18.14
C THR A 33 2.29 5.99 -16.77
N LEU A 34 3.06 5.86 -15.70
CA LEU A 34 2.52 5.89 -14.32
C LEU A 34 1.82 7.22 -14.04
N ASN A 35 2.47 8.34 -14.35
CA ASN A 35 1.92 9.67 -14.11
C ASN A 35 0.63 9.91 -14.91
N GLU A 36 0.55 9.46 -16.16
CA GLU A 36 -0.68 9.52 -16.97
C GLU A 36 -1.84 8.78 -16.28
N ARG A 37 -1.58 7.56 -15.77
CA ARG A 37 -2.60 6.76 -15.07
C ARG A 37 -3.01 7.36 -13.73
N LEU A 38 -2.07 7.88 -12.96
CA LEU A 38 -2.36 8.60 -11.71
C LEU A 38 -3.20 9.86 -11.97
N ASN A 39 -2.90 10.60 -13.02
CA ASN A 39 -3.67 11.77 -13.42
C ASN A 39 -5.14 11.44 -13.77
N LEU A 40 -5.41 10.23 -14.28
CA LEU A 40 -6.80 9.78 -14.46
C LEU A 40 -7.51 9.56 -13.13
N ALA A 41 -6.82 9.05 -12.13
CA ALA A 41 -7.38 8.89 -10.77
C ALA A 41 -7.62 10.25 -10.09
N VAL A 42 -6.75 11.23 -10.33
CA VAL A 42 -6.91 12.60 -9.81
C VAL A 42 -8.14 13.28 -10.38
N LYS A 43 -8.56 12.97 -11.60
CA LYS A 43 -9.70 13.61 -12.28
C LYS A 43 -11.07 13.41 -11.60
N GLN A 44 -11.23 12.41 -10.76
CA GLN A 44 -12.43 12.11 -9.96
C GLN A 44 -13.73 11.92 -10.77
N GLY A 45 -13.67 11.52 -12.03
CA GLY A 45 -14.83 11.12 -12.83
C GLY A 45 -15.06 11.94 -14.11
N PRO A 46 -16.22 11.74 -14.77
CA PRO A 46 -16.57 12.44 -16.00
C PRO A 46 -16.82 13.94 -15.78
N ASN A 47 -16.39 14.79 -16.71
CA ASN A 47 -16.54 16.25 -16.62
C ASN A 47 -17.98 16.69 -16.29
N LYS A 48 -18.98 16.09 -16.95
CA LYS A 48 -20.40 16.41 -16.71
C LYS A 48 -20.82 16.15 -15.25
N ALA A 49 -20.36 15.08 -14.64
CA ALA A 49 -20.67 14.78 -13.24
C ALA A 49 -19.96 15.75 -12.29
N ILE A 50 -18.71 16.10 -12.58
CA ILE A 50 -17.93 17.11 -11.85
C ILE A 50 -18.62 18.47 -11.92
N GLU A 51 -18.99 18.95 -13.12
CA GLU A 51 -19.67 20.23 -13.31
C GLU A 51 -21.01 20.28 -12.56
N GLN A 52 -21.80 19.20 -12.59
CA GLN A 52 -23.06 19.12 -11.85
C GLN A 52 -22.84 19.14 -10.34
N HIS A 53 -21.77 18.52 -9.84
CA HIS A 53 -21.41 18.51 -8.44
C HIS A 53 -21.02 19.92 -7.97
N LEU A 54 -20.14 20.59 -8.69
CA LEU A 54 -19.70 21.96 -8.41
C LEU A 54 -20.85 22.99 -8.51
N LYS A 55 -21.78 22.84 -9.46
CA LYS A 55 -22.99 23.69 -9.56
C LYS A 55 -23.91 23.60 -8.35
N ARG A 56 -23.85 22.54 -7.55
CA ARG A 56 -24.57 22.41 -6.28
C ARG A 56 -23.85 23.13 -5.12
N GLY A 57 -22.71 23.78 -5.37
CA GLY A 57 -21.89 24.41 -4.34
C GLY A 57 -21.08 23.43 -3.50
N GLN A 58 -20.88 22.21 -3.97
CA GLN A 58 -20.13 21.16 -3.25
C GLN A 58 -18.69 21.07 -3.76
N LEU A 59 -17.75 20.93 -2.85
CA LEU A 59 -16.34 20.71 -3.15
C LEU A 59 -16.09 19.25 -3.60
N LEU A 60 -15.10 19.05 -4.45
CA LEU A 60 -14.62 17.70 -4.76
C LEU A 60 -13.90 17.09 -3.56
N VAL A 61 -13.80 15.76 -3.53
CA VAL A 61 -13.20 15.09 -2.35
C VAL A 61 -11.73 15.46 -2.15
N ARG A 62 -10.97 15.69 -3.22
CA ARG A 62 -9.57 16.13 -3.11
C ARG A 62 -9.45 17.53 -2.56
N ASP A 63 -10.31 18.45 -2.98
CA ASP A 63 -10.35 19.81 -2.43
C ASP A 63 -10.68 19.79 -0.93
N ARG A 64 -11.60 18.90 -0.50
CA ARG A 64 -11.91 18.69 0.92
C ARG A 64 -10.72 18.13 1.70
N ILE A 65 -9.95 17.21 1.10
CA ILE A 65 -8.73 16.68 1.71
C ILE A 65 -7.67 17.77 1.83
N ASP A 66 -7.44 18.54 0.78
CA ASP A 66 -6.44 19.62 0.76
C ASP A 66 -6.74 20.68 1.84
N LEU A 67 -8.02 21.04 2.03
CA LEU A 67 -8.44 21.96 3.10
C LEU A 67 -8.32 21.35 4.51
N LEU A 68 -8.39 20.04 4.63
CA LEU A 68 -8.27 19.34 5.90
C LEU A 68 -6.81 19.20 6.35
N LEU A 69 -5.89 19.05 5.42
CA LEU A 69 -4.46 18.88 5.68
C LEU A 69 -3.83 20.18 6.24
N ASP A 70 -2.73 20.01 6.95
CA ASP A 70 -1.88 21.13 7.33
C ASP A 70 -1.16 21.69 6.09
N GLU A 71 -0.81 22.97 6.14
CA GLU A 71 0.01 23.60 5.11
C GLU A 71 1.33 22.80 4.96
N ASP A 72 1.73 22.55 3.71
CA ASP A 72 2.89 21.74 3.37
C ASP A 72 2.87 20.26 3.86
N SER A 73 1.71 19.76 4.31
CA SER A 73 1.60 18.35 4.66
C SER A 73 1.79 17.46 3.43
N PRO A 74 2.65 16.43 3.49
CA PRO A 74 2.60 15.36 2.51
C PRO A 74 1.26 14.63 2.59
N PHE A 75 0.77 14.14 1.45
CA PHE A 75 -0.37 13.22 1.40
C PHE A 75 0.06 11.94 0.70
N LEU A 76 0.29 10.88 1.47
CA LEU A 76 0.58 9.55 0.94
C LEU A 76 -0.72 8.87 0.53
N GLU A 77 -1.13 9.04 -0.72
CA GLU A 77 -2.31 8.38 -1.26
C GLU A 77 -2.08 6.88 -1.39
N LEU A 78 -3.04 6.09 -0.89
CA LEU A 78 -2.99 4.63 -0.89
C LEU A 78 -3.93 4.04 -1.94
N CYS A 79 -3.42 3.08 -2.71
CA CYS A 79 -4.16 2.34 -3.73
C CYS A 79 -4.91 3.25 -4.73
N PRO A 80 -4.28 4.28 -5.33
CA PRO A 80 -4.96 5.19 -6.25
C PRO A 80 -5.43 4.50 -7.53
N LEU A 81 -4.76 3.43 -7.96
CA LEU A 81 -5.06 2.66 -9.17
C LEU A 81 -5.90 1.39 -8.89
N ALA A 82 -6.47 1.24 -7.70
CA ALA A 82 -7.38 0.14 -7.41
C ALA A 82 -8.53 0.09 -8.42
N GLY A 83 -8.84 -1.09 -8.99
CA GLY A 83 -9.88 -1.25 -10.01
C GLY A 83 -9.50 -0.78 -11.42
N TRP A 84 -8.26 -0.35 -11.66
CA TRP A 84 -7.78 -0.01 -13.01
C TRP A 84 -7.99 -1.18 -13.97
N ASP A 85 -8.54 -0.90 -15.16
CA ASP A 85 -8.77 -1.87 -16.22
C ASP A 85 -9.48 -3.17 -15.77
N GLN A 86 -10.40 -3.05 -14.82
CA GLN A 86 -11.27 -4.13 -14.39
C GLN A 86 -12.72 -3.84 -14.76
N ASP A 87 -13.36 -4.79 -15.45
CA ASP A 87 -14.76 -4.66 -15.91
C ASP A 87 -15.70 -4.37 -14.74
N GLY A 88 -16.51 -3.34 -14.91
CA GLY A 88 -17.53 -2.91 -13.93
C GLY A 88 -16.98 -2.27 -12.65
N MET A 89 -15.65 -2.09 -12.55
CA MET A 89 -15.02 -1.38 -11.43
C MET A 89 -14.79 0.09 -11.73
N THR A 90 -14.64 0.87 -10.69
CA THR A 90 -14.27 2.29 -10.77
C THR A 90 -12.83 2.48 -10.35
N LEU A 91 -12.12 3.35 -11.04
CA LEU A 91 -10.76 3.71 -10.70
C LEU A 91 -10.70 4.30 -9.28
N GLY A 92 -9.73 3.87 -8.50
CA GLY A 92 -9.60 4.22 -7.10
C GLY A 92 -10.67 3.61 -6.18
N GLY A 93 -11.53 2.69 -6.69
CA GLY A 93 -12.63 2.11 -5.92
C GLY A 93 -13.67 3.15 -5.48
N SER A 94 -13.97 4.18 -6.28
CA SER A 94 -14.86 5.30 -5.92
C SER A 94 -14.47 6.02 -4.64
N SER A 95 -13.20 5.98 -4.25
CA SER A 95 -12.69 6.62 -3.02
C SER A 95 -11.26 7.12 -3.16
N VAL A 96 -10.96 8.22 -2.49
CA VAL A 96 -9.59 8.69 -2.24
C VAL A 96 -9.26 8.38 -0.80
N ALA A 97 -8.09 7.79 -0.55
CA ALA A 97 -7.64 7.53 0.80
C ALA A 97 -6.12 7.65 0.90
N GLY A 98 -5.64 8.18 2.01
CA GLY A 98 -4.22 8.38 2.24
C GLY A 98 -3.93 8.85 3.65
N ILE A 99 -2.65 9.05 3.93
CA ILE A 99 -2.16 9.51 5.22
C ILE A 99 -1.57 10.91 5.06
N GLY A 100 -1.97 11.83 5.92
CA GLY A 100 -1.44 13.19 5.97
C GLY A 100 -1.56 13.80 7.36
N LEU A 101 -1.02 14.98 7.55
CA LEU A 101 -1.03 15.68 8.84
C LEU A 101 -2.27 16.58 8.94
N VAL A 102 -2.94 16.47 10.08
CA VAL A 102 -4.04 17.35 10.47
C VAL A 102 -3.76 17.85 11.86
N CYS A 103 -3.54 19.15 12.02
CA CYS A 103 -3.12 19.76 13.28
C CYS A 103 -1.90 19.06 13.92
N GLY A 104 -0.90 18.70 13.08
CA GLY A 104 0.33 18.03 13.50
C GLY A 104 0.17 16.53 13.78
N VAL A 105 -1.02 15.96 13.61
CA VAL A 105 -1.30 14.53 13.83
C VAL A 105 -1.39 13.80 12.51
N GLU A 106 -0.62 12.72 12.34
CA GLU A 106 -0.74 11.83 11.19
C GLU A 106 -2.08 11.08 11.26
N CYS A 107 -2.97 11.39 10.34
CA CYS A 107 -4.31 10.82 10.25
C CYS A 107 -4.47 10.00 8.98
N LEU A 108 -5.22 8.91 9.05
CA LEU A 108 -5.77 8.31 7.86
C LEU A 108 -7.03 9.07 7.45
N ILE A 109 -7.04 9.57 6.22
CA ILE A 109 -8.17 10.29 5.63
C ILE A 109 -8.75 9.42 4.52
N SER A 110 -10.07 9.23 4.51
CA SER A 110 -10.77 8.49 3.47
C SER A 110 -12.04 9.21 3.04
N GLY A 111 -12.21 9.46 1.76
CA GLY A 111 -13.38 10.15 1.21
C GLY A 111 -14.00 9.43 0.01
N ASN A 112 -15.34 9.37 -0.04
CA ASN A 112 -16.05 8.89 -1.21
C ASN A 112 -15.95 9.90 -2.36
N VAL A 113 -15.91 9.42 -3.60
CA VAL A 113 -15.94 10.24 -4.81
C VAL A 113 -17.36 10.24 -5.38
N PRO A 114 -18.22 11.21 -5.03
CA PRO A 114 -19.64 11.20 -5.41
C PRO A 114 -19.87 11.39 -6.91
N THR A 115 -18.91 11.93 -7.62
CA THR A 115 -18.90 12.07 -9.08
C THR A 115 -18.67 10.76 -9.83
N LEU A 116 -18.32 9.69 -9.11
CA LEU A 116 -18.22 8.32 -9.59
C LEU A 116 -19.38 7.49 -9.00
N PHE A 117 -20.42 7.26 -9.78
CA PHE A 117 -21.60 6.45 -9.37
C PHE A 117 -22.19 6.83 -8.01
N GLY A 118 -22.25 8.14 -7.70
CA GLY A 118 -22.75 8.63 -6.42
C GLY A 118 -21.92 8.22 -5.19
N GLY A 119 -20.67 7.88 -5.37
CA GLY A 119 -19.79 7.39 -4.28
C GLY A 119 -20.16 5.98 -3.80
N SER A 120 -20.92 5.22 -4.60
CA SER A 120 -21.35 3.86 -4.22
C SER A 120 -20.20 2.88 -4.13
N SER A 121 -20.28 1.98 -3.16
CA SER A 121 -19.26 0.95 -2.94
C SER A 121 -19.44 -0.23 -3.90
N ASN A 122 -18.33 -0.71 -4.45
CA ASN A 122 -18.19 -1.92 -5.24
C ASN A 122 -17.23 -2.91 -4.56
N GLU A 123 -16.97 -4.06 -5.17
CA GLU A 123 -16.06 -5.08 -4.64
C GLU A 123 -14.66 -4.50 -4.32
N VAL A 124 -14.10 -3.70 -5.22
CA VAL A 124 -12.78 -3.07 -5.05
C VAL A 124 -12.80 -2.02 -3.94
N SER A 125 -13.87 -1.23 -3.81
CA SER A 125 -14.02 -0.25 -2.72
C SER A 125 -13.95 -0.92 -1.35
N VAL A 126 -14.64 -2.06 -1.20
CA VAL A 126 -14.65 -2.81 0.06
C VAL A 126 -13.27 -3.39 0.37
N ALA A 127 -12.61 -3.98 -0.62
CA ALA A 127 -11.26 -4.51 -0.46
C ALA A 127 -10.24 -3.40 -0.12
N LYS A 128 -10.32 -2.26 -0.81
CA LYS A 128 -9.50 -1.07 -0.51
C LYS A 128 -9.75 -0.57 0.91
N GLY A 129 -11.01 -0.43 1.31
CA GLY A 129 -11.40 -0.02 2.66
C GLY A 129 -10.83 -0.94 3.74
N ALA A 130 -10.87 -2.26 3.53
CA ALA A 130 -10.30 -3.24 4.44
C ALA A 130 -8.77 -3.08 4.58
N ARG A 131 -8.05 -2.90 3.46
CA ARG A 131 -6.59 -2.68 3.49
C ARG A 131 -6.23 -1.38 4.20
N ILE A 132 -6.91 -0.29 3.89
CA ILE A 132 -6.68 1.03 4.49
C ILE A 132 -6.91 0.98 6.00
N ASN A 133 -7.98 0.33 6.44
CA ASN A 133 -8.25 0.16 7.87
C ASN A 133 -7.17 -0.69 8.55
N THR A 134 -6.67 -1.74 7.90
CA THR A 134 -5.53 -2.52 8.41
C THR A 134 -4.30 -1.64 8.63
N ILE A 135 -3.94 -0.81 7.65
CA ILE A 135 -2.81 0.14 7.77
C ILE A 135 -3.05 1.09 8.95
N ALA A 136 -4.25 1.67 9.04
CA ALA A 136 -4.58 2.63 10.10
C ALA A 136 -4.49 2.00 11.49
N CYS A 137 -5.05 0.80 11.68
CA CYS A 137 -5.01 0.11 12.98
C CYS A 137 -3.60 -0.31 13.36
N GLN A 138 -2.84 -0.88 12.42
CA GLN A 138 -1.47 -1.33 12.68
C GLN A 138 -0.51 -0.18 13.01
N ASN A 139 -0.77 1.01 12.47
CA ASN A 139 0.06 2.19 12.69
C ASN A 139 -0.59 3.19 13.66
N ARG A 140 -1.66 2.80 14.36
CA ARG A 140 -2.33 3.62 15.36
C ARG A 140 -2.67 5.02 14.84
N LEU A 141 -3.36 5.10 13.70
CA LEU A 141 -3.76 6.37 13.10
C LEU A 141 -5.21 6.74 13.47
N PRO A 142 -5.50 7.97 13.89
CA PRO A 142 -6.86 8.51 13.86
C PRO A 142 -7.45 8.40 12.45
N LEU A 143 -8.76 8.19 12.35
CA LEU A 143 -9.46 8.08 11.06
C LEU A 143 -10.39 9.27 10.87
N ILE A 144 -10.28 9.93 9.72
CA ILE A 144 -11.22 10.97 9.28
C ILE A 144 -11.91 10.47 8.01
N GLN A 145 -13.26 10.39 8.06
CA GLN A 145 -14.07 9.96 6.93
C GLN A 145 -14.84 11.14 6.32
N LEU A 146 -14.68 11.35 5.02
CA LEU A 146 -15.40 12.35 4.23
C LEU A 146 -16.53 11.63 3.49
N ILE A 147 -17.74 11.67 4.03
CA ILE A 147 -18.84 10.79 3.63
C ILE A 147 -19.80 11.49 2.68
N GLN A 148 -19.95 10.88 1.51
CA GLN A 148 -21.00 11.19 0.53
C GLN A 148 -21.20 9.96 -0.36
N THR A 149 -22.19 9.11 -0.05
CA THR A 149 -22.35 7.81 -0.70
C THR A 149 -23.80 7.41 -0.90
N GLY A 150 -24.11 6.83 -2.05
CA GLY A 150 -25.39 6.18 -2.33
C GLY A 150 -25.52 4.76 -1.74
N GLY A 151 -24.54 4.29 -0.96
CA GLY A 151 -24.53 2.95 -0.38
C GLY A 151 -23.85 1.91 -1.27
N ALA A 152 -24.32 0.67 -1.27
CA ALA A 152 -23.77 -0.42 -2.07
C ALA A 152 -24.27 -0.36 -3.52
N LYS A 153 -23.39 -0.64 -4.49
CA LYS A 153 -23.78 -0.84 -5.89
C LYS A 153 -24.60 -2.13 -6.01
N LEU A 154 -25.90 -1.99 -6.28
CA LEU A 154 -26.86 -3.08 -6.20
C LEU A 154 -26.56 -4.26 -7.13
N GLU A 155 -26.00 -3.99 -8.32
CA GLU A 155 -25.60 -5.05 -9.27
C GLU A 155 -24.47 -5.94 -8.71
N GLN A 156 -23.74 -5.47 -7.69
CA GLN A 156 -22.65 -6.19 -7.03
C GLN A 156 -22.97 -6.58 -5.59
N GLN A 157 -24.23 -6.51 -5.17
CA GLN A 157 -24.62 -6.72 -3.78
C GLN A 157 -24.08 -8.02 -3.17
N SER A 158 -24.08 -9.12 -3.92
CA SER A 158 -23.59 -10.43 -3.44
C SER A 158 -22.10 -10.43 -3.11
N LYS A 159 -21.31 -9.57 -3.77
CA LYS A 159 -19.87 -9.43 -3.53
C LYS A 159 -19.53 -8.39 -2.47
N VAL A 160 -20.40 -7.40 -2.28
CA VAL A 160 -20.19 -6.26 -1.37
C VAL A 160 -20.76 -6.54 0.03
N PHE A 161 -21.90 -7.20 0.14
CA PHE A 161 -22.67 -7.30 1.40
C PHE A 161 -21.88 -7.93 2.54
N HIS A 162 -21.39 -9.15 2.37
CA HIS A 162 -20.67 -9.86 3.44
C HIS A 162 -19.32 -9.22 3.79
N PRO A 163 -18.42 -8.94 2.83
CA PRO A 163 -17.15 -8.28 3.14
C PRO A 163 -17.36 -6.85 3.67
N GLY A 164 -18.37 -6.13 3.19
CA GLY A 164 -18.71 -4.77 3.63
C GLY A 164 -19.08 -4.68 5.10
N GLY A 165 -19.67 -5.74 5.67
CA GLY A 165 -19.98 -5.81 7.10
C GLY A 165 -18.75 -5.72 8.01
N ALA A 166 -17.57 -6.12 7.53
CA ALA A 166 -16.33 -6.00 8.27
C ALA A 166 -15.93 -4.54 8.54
N HIS A 167 -16.35 -3.60 7.68
CA HIS A 167 -16.11 -2.18 7.88
C HIS A 167 -16.79 -1.66 9.17
N PHE A 168 -18.04 -2.01 9.40
CA PHE A 168 -18.78 -1.59 10.61
C PHE A 168 -18.20 -2.21 11.87
N ARG A 169 -17.85 -3.49 11.82
CA ARG A 169 -17.16 -4.16 12.91
C ARG A 169 -15.84 -3.46 13.23
N SER A 170 -15.06 -3.11 12.23
CA SER A 170 -13.76 -2.47 12.42
C SER A 170 -13.88 -1.08 13.05
N LEU A 171 -14.90 -0.29 12.71
CA LEU A 171 -15.17 1.00 13.35
C LEU A 171 -15.43 0.83 14.85
N ALA A 172 -16.28 -0.14 15.23
CA ALA A 172 -16.54 -0.43 16.63
C ALA A 172 -15.30 -0.95 17.38
N GLU A 173 -14.47 -1.78 16.73
CA GLU A 173 -13.22 -2.29 17.32
C GLU A 173 -12.18 -1.17 17.51
N ARG A 174 -12.18 -0.13 16.67
CA ARG A 174 -11.27 1.03 16.83
C ARG A 174 -11.51 1.77 18.14
N THR A 175 -12.76 2.02 18.50
CA THR A 175 -13.11 2.63 19.79
C THR A 175 -12.58 1.80 20.96
N LYS A 176 -12.69 0.46 20.89
CA LYS A 176 -12.16 -0.44 21.93
C LYS A 176 -10.66 -0.31 22.14
N ILE A 177 -9.89 -0.09 21.09
CA ILE A 177 -8.42 0.05 21.16
C ILE A 177 -7.94 1.50 21.27
N GLY A 178 -8.87 2.44 21.45
CA GLY A 178 -8.56 3.88 21.64
C GLY A 178 -8.03 4.57 20.40
N LEU A 179 -8.55 4.21 19.21
CA LEU A 179 -8.22 4.88 17.94
C LEU A 179 -9.37 5.80 17.53
N PRO A 180 -9.19 7.14 17.68
CA PRO A 180 -10.23 8.11 17.41
C PRO A 180 -10.74 8.07 15.96
N THR A 181 -12.03 8.32 15.80
CA THR A 181 -12.69 8.38 14.51
C THR A 181 -13.57 9.64 14.40
N CYS A 182 -13.47 10.33 13.27
CA CYS A 182 -14.30 11.49 12.95
C CYS A 182 -14.94 11.29 11.58
N SER A 183 -16.23 11.54 11.46
CA SER A 183 -16.94 11.56 10.20
C SER A 183 -17.49 12.93 9.88
N ILE A 184 -17.27 13.37 8.66
CA ILE A 184 -17.90 14.58 8.10
C ILE A 184 -18.85 14.13 6.99
N VAL A 185 -20.13 14.38 7.14
CA VAL A 185 -21.16 14.03 6.16
C VAL A 185 -21.44 15.25 5.29
N PHE A 186 -21.06 15.15 4.01
CA PHE A 186 -21.18 16.22 3.03
C PHE A 186 -22.38 16.07 2.10
N GLY A 187 -23.06 14.97 2.17
CA GLY A 187 -24.21 14.68 1.30
C GLY A 187 -25.00 13.50 1.80
N SER A 188 -25.66 12.80 0.88
CA SER A 188 -26.45 11.62 1.24
C SER A 188 -25.56 10.48 1.75
N SER A 189 -26.01 9.82 2.82
CA SER A 189 -25.44 8.59 3.34
C SER A 189 -26.57 7.64 3.69
N THR A 190 -26.86 6.68 2.78
CA THR A 190 -28.08 5.89 2.81
C THR A 190 -27.84 4.43 3.11
N ALA A 191 -28.87 3.76 3.66
CA ALA A 191 -28.90 2.32 3.97
C ALA A 191 -27.72 1.89 4.86
N GLY A 192 -26.92 0.91 4.45
CA GLY A 192 -25.70 0.54 5.17
C GLY A 192 -24.72 1.70 5.36
N GLY A 193 -24.67 2.66 4.44
CA GLY A 193 -23.88 3.88 4.55
C GLY A 193 -24.23 4.73 5.77
N ALA A 194 -25.48 4.71 6.24
CA ALA A 194 -25.91 5.46 7.42
C ALA A 194 -25.24 4.99 8.72
N TYR A 195 -24.82 3.74 8.78
CA TYR A 195 -24.11 3.21 9.95
C TYR A 195 -22.64 3.65 10.02
N SER A 196 -22.01 3.95 8.88
CA SER A 196 -20.62 4.42 8.87
C SER A 196 -20.39 5.64 9.75
N PRO A 197 -21.07 6.79 9.54
CA PRO A 197 -20.91 7.94 10.43
C PRO A 197 -21.37 7.62 11.86
N SER A 198 -22.50 6.89 12.02
CA SER A 198 -23.07 6.64 13.34
C SER A 198 -22.23 5.73 14.25
N LEU A 199 -21.23 5.04 13.70
CA LEU A 199 -20.26 4.23 14.44
C LEU A 199 -18.94 4.95 14.73
N THR A 200 -18.79 6.20 14.29
CA THR A 200 -17.61 7.02 14.62
C THR A 200 -17.80 7.79 15.93
N ASP A 201 -16.69 8.20 16.54
CA ASP A 201 -16.70 8.87 17.84
C ASP A 201 -17.16 10.32 17.76
N TYR A 202 -17.08 10.95 16.58
CA TYR A 202 -17.46 12.34 16.37
C TYR A 202 -18.02 12.56 14.98
N ILE A 203 -19.22 13.13 14.89
CA ILE A 203 -19.99 13.27 13.65
C ILE A 203 -20.34 14.72 13.40
N ILE A 204 -19.93 15.22 12.23
CA ILE A 204 -20.20 16.57 11.74
C ILE A 204 -21.11 16.45 10.53
N MET A 205 -22.24 17.15 10.48
CA MET A 205 -23.15 17.17 9.34
C MET A 205 -23.30 18.56 8.77
N VAL A 206 -23.17 18.70 7.44
CA VAL A 206 -23.33 19.97 6.72
C VAL A 206 -24.82 20.28 6.55
N LYS A 207 -25.24 21.45 7.03
CA LYS A 207 -26.63 21.92 7.00
C LYS A 207 -27.18 21.99 5.57
N ASN A 208 -28.43 21.57 5.37
CA ASN A 208 -29.13 21.56 4.09
C ASN A 208 -28.44 20.77 2.96
N GLN A 209 -27.48 19.93 3.31
CA GLN A 209 -26.68 19.16 2.35
C GLN A 209 -26.52 17.72 2.80
N ALA A 210 -26.16 17.49 4.07
CA ALA A 210 -25.93 16.18 4.63
C ALA A 210 -27.26 15.50 5.01
N GLN A 211 -27.39 14.23 4.64
CA GLN A 211 -28.57 13.42 4.96
C GLN A 211 -28.12 12.00 5.35
N VAL A 212 -28.61 11.53 6.49
CA VAL A 212 -28.33 10.19 7.01
C VAL A 212 -29.66 9.50 7.33
N PHE A 213 -29.97 8.41 6.64
CA PHE A 213 -31.18 7.62 6.90
C PHE A 213 -31.03 6.16 6.43
N LEU A 214 -31.72 5.25 7.10
CA LEU A 214 -31.72 3.82 6.74
C LEU A 214 -32.47 3.56 5.42
N GLY A 215 -33.54 4.31 5.19
CA GLY A 215 -34.31 4.27 3.96
C GLY A 215 -34.67 5.67 3.53
N GLY A 216 -34.39 6.02 2.29
CA GLY A 216 -34.75 7.32 1.72
C GLY A 216 -36.28 7.50 1.56
N PRO A 217 -36.76 8.74 1.28
CA PRO A 217 -38.18 9.05 1.17
C PRO A 217 -38.99 8.07 0.31
N PRO A 218 -38.51 7.61 -0.88
CA PRO A 218 -39.26 6.63 -1.66
C PRO A 218 -39.47 5.28 -0.96
N LEU A 219 -38.46 4.82 -0.19
CA LEU A 219 -38.58 3.57 0.57
C LEU A 219 -39.55 3.71 1.76
N VAL A 220 -39.50 4.85 2.45
CA VAL A 220 -40.42 5.17 3.55
C VAL A 220 -41.88 5.18 3.02
N GLN A 221 -42.13 5.90 1.92
CA GLN A 221 -43.43 5.96 1.29
C GLN A 221 -43.95 4.56 0.89
N MET A 222 -43.08 3.73 0.31
CA MET A 222 -43.48 2.36 -0.08
C MET A 222 -43.78 1.48 1.15
N ALA A 223 -42.98 1.61 2.21
CA ALA A 223 -43.09 0.71 3.38
C ALA A 223 -44.19 1.12 4.37
N THR A 224 -44.43 2.42 4.55
CA THR A 224 -45.35 2.95 5.58
C THR A 224 -46.48 3.81 5.02
N GLY A 225 -46.43 4.21 3.75
CA GLY A 225 -47.35 5.16 3.14
C GLY A 225 -47.05 6.64 3.51
N GLU A 226 -46.08 6.91 4.35
CA GLU A 226 -45.74 8.25 4.79
C GLU A 226 -44.98 9.02 3.67
N ILE A 227 -45.41 10.25 3.39
CA ILE A 227 -44.76 11.18 2.46
C ILE A 227 -43.94 12.16 3.28
N VAL A 228 -42.63 12.05 3.18
CA VAL A 228 -41.65 12.89 3.90
C VAL A 228 -40.54 13.33 2.94
N ASP A 229 -40.04 14.56 3.12
CA ASP A 229 -38.87 15.01 2.40
C ASP A 229 -37.55 14.53 3.07
N ALA A 230 -36.48 14.54 2.31
CA ALA A 230 -35.20 14.01 2.76
C ALA A 230 -34.58 14.81 3.95
N GLU A 231 -34.78 16.14 3.99
CA GLU A 231 -34.26 16.98 5.06
C GLU A 231 -35.00 16.74 6.38
N SER A 232 -36.32 16.62 6.33
CA SER A 232 -37.15 16.30 7.50
C SER A 232 -36.89 14.88 8.01
N LEU A 233 -36.61 13.93 7.10
CA LEU A 233 -36.38 12.52 7.43
C LEU A 233 -35.02 12.28 8.06
N GLY A 234 -33.95 12.89 7.54
CA GLY A 234 -32.59 12.59 7.96
C GLY A 234 -31.59 13.71 7.72
N GLY A 235 -32.05 14.96 7.65
CA GLY A 235 -31.20 16.12 7.46
C GLY A 235 -30.35 16.48 8.68
N ALA A 236 -29.32 17.28 8.47
CA ALA A 236 -28.37 17.66 9.49
C ALA A 236 -29.01 18.38 10.68
N ASP A 237 -29.97 19.28 10.43
CA ASP A 237 -30.65 20.04 11.51
C ASP A 237 -31.52 19.10 12.38
N MET A 238 -32.23 18.16 11.76
CA MET A 238 -33.02 17.16 12.48
C MET A 238 -32.12 16.27 13.35
N HIS A 239 -31.01 15.76 12.81
CA HIS A 239 -30.10 14.89 13.55
C HIS A 239 -29.36 15.62 14.68
N SER A 240 -29.05 16.90 14.51
CA SER A 240 -28.39 17.70 15.56
C SER A 240 -29.33 18.10 16.70
N ARG A 241 -30.66 18.22 16.43
CA ARG A 241 -31.63 18.73 17.44
C ARG A 241 -32.53 17.68 18.04
N LYS A 242 -32.85 16.61 17.29
CA LYS A 242 -33.88 15.64 17.72
C LYS A 242 -33.30 14.26 18.00
N SER A 243 -32.55 13.68 17.05
CA SER A 243 -32.09 12.31 17.19
C SER A 243 -30.74 12.17 17.92
N GLY A 244 -29.92 13.23 17.92
CA GLY A 244 -28.59 13.19 18.53
C GLY A 244 -27.56 12.37 17.73
N VAL A 245 -27.84 12.02 16.46
CA VAL A 245 -26.88 11.33 15.60
C VAL A 245 -25.71 12.24 15.21
N SER A 246 -25.97 13.55 15.03
CA SER A 246 -24.93 14.52 14.71
C SER A 246 -24.45 15.22 15.99
N ASP A 247 -23.13 15.25 16.21
CA ASP A 247 -22.51 15.98 17.33
C ASP A 247 -22.34 17.46 17.00
N GLN A 248 -22.15 17.78 15.71
CA GLN A 248 -21.97 19.17 15.23
C GLN A 248 -22.77 19.43 13.96
N LEU A 249 -23.53 20.52 13.98
CA LEU A 249 -24.11 21.13 12.80
C LEU A 249 -23.10 22.10 12.19
N ALA A 250 -22.67 21.87 10.97
CA ALA A 250 -21.83 22.79 10.21
C ALA A 250 -22.67 23.62 9.25
N LEU A 251 -22.31 24.90 9.10
CA LEU A 251 -23.06 25.83 8.22
C LEU A 251 -22.80 25.57 6.73
N ASP A 252 -21.57 25.17 6.40
CA ASP A 252 -21.12 24.81 5.06
C ASP A 252 -19.95 23.80 5.15
N GLU A 253 -19.37 23.44 4.00
CA GLU A 253 -18.27 22.47 3.93
C GLU A 253 -16.98 22.99 4.60
N TYR A 254 -16.70 24.29 4.54
CA TYR A 254 -15.53 24.90 5.18
C TYR A 254 -15.63 24.86 6.71
N ASP A 255 -16.81 25.21 7.26
CA ASP A 255 -17.08 25.11 8.69
C ASP A 255 -17.00 23.65 9.18
N ALA A 256 -17.45 22.70 8.37
CA ALA A 256 -17.35 21.27 8.69
C ALA A 256 -15.89 20.79 8.78
N ILE A 257 -15.07 21.19 7.83
CA ILE A 257 -13.63 20.88 7.82
C ILE A 257 -12.92 21.54 9.00
N HIS A 258 -13.25 22.79 9.29
CA HIS A 258 -12.70 23.50 10.46
C HIS A 258 -13.02 22.77 11.78
N LYS A 259 -14.28 22.36 11.99
CA LYS A 259 -14.70 21.58 13.16
C LYS A 259 -13.98 20.24 13.29
N ALA A 260 -13.72 19.56 12.17
CA ALA A 260 -12.93 18.32 12.19
C ALA A 260 -11.48 18.58 12.60
N ARG A 261 -10.86 19.64 12.11
CA ARG A 261 -9.51 20.05 12.54
C ARG A 261 -9.50 20.42 14.02
N GLU A 262 -10.51 21.13 14.53
CA GLU A 262 -10.65 21.41 15.97
C GLU A 262 -10.72 20.12 16.78
N PHE A 263 -11.52 19.12 16.38
CA PHE A 263 -11.60 17.84 17.06
C PHE A 263 -10.23 17.14 17.11
N ILE A 264 -9.52 17.04 15.99
CA ILE A 264 -8.19 16.44 15.95
C ILE A 264 -7.20 17.16 16.87
N SER A 265 -7.25 18.51 16.92
CA SER A 265 -6.36 19.31 17.78
C SER A 265 -6.56 19.04 19.29
N ARG A 266 -7.68 18.43 19.68
CA ARG A 266 -8.02 18.13 21.09
C ARG A 266 -7.66 16.71 21.52
N LEU A 267 -7.12 15.87 20.63
CA LEU A 267 -6.88 14.46 20.92
C LEU A 267 -5.73 14.18 21.89
N ASN A 268 -4.88 15.17 22.24
CA ASN A 268 -3.62 14.94 22.97
C ASN A 268 -2.83 13.77 22.38
N TRP A 269 -2.74 13.75 21.05
CA TRP A 269 -2.18 12.61 20.33
C TRP A 269 -0.66 12.64 20.39
N GLU A 270 -0.06 11.56 20.90
CA GLU A 270 1.39 11.41 20.96
C GLU A 270 1.82 10.09 20.29
N LYS A 271 2.97 10.12 19.64
CA LYS A 271 3.60 8.91 19.12
C LYS A 271 4.10 8.06 20.29
N ARG A 272 3.81 6.75 20.22
CA ARG A 272 4.23 5.79 21.26
C ARG A 272 5.63 5.23 21.02
N GLY A 273 6.06 5.20 19.74
CA GLY A 273 7.39 4.77 19.35
C GLY A 273 8.43 5.77 19.84
N LYS A 274 9.57 5.27 20.27
CA LYS A 274 10.74 6.12 20.54
C LYS A 274 11.28 6.60 19.21
N ILE A 275 10.77 7.75 18.74
CA ILE A 275 11.44 8.47 17.65
C ILE A 275 12.89 8.63 18.09
N PRO A 276 13.88 8.45 17.20
CA PRO A 276 15.28 8.63 17.55
C PRO A 276 15.54 10.06 18.04
N GLN A 277 15.19 10.32 19.29
CA GLN A 277 15.51 11.51 20.03
C GLN A 277 16.78 11.20 20.83
N GLY A 278 17.91 11.32 20.19
CA GLY A 278 19.08 11.77 20.90
C GLY A 278 18.90 13.27 21.17
N HIS A 279 19.62 13.84 22.12
CA HIS A 279 19.67 15.28 22.41
C HIS A 279 20.03 16.18 21.20
N LEU A 280 20.11 15.57 20.04
CA LEU A 280 20.28 16.14 18.71
C LEU A 280 19.18 15.48 17.88
N VAL A 281 18.26 16.27 17.34
CA VAL A 281 17.51 15.86 16.14
C VAL A 281 18.55 15.18 15.24
N PRO A 282 18.37 13.90 14.88
CA PRO A 282 19.34 13.25 13.99
C PRO A 282 19.47 14.18 12.79
N LYS A 283 20.69 14.66 12.53
CA LYS A 283 20.91 15.45 11.34
C LYS A 283 20.56 14.51 10.19
N ILE A 284 19.47 14.79 9.51
CA ILE A 284 19.10 14.06 8.30
C ILE A 284 20.19 14.37 7.30
N ASP A 285 21.00 13.36 7.00
CA ASP A 285 22.05 13.50 6.00
C ASP A 285 21.50 12.98 4.67
N GLU A 286 21.47 13.84 3.66
CA GLU A 286 21.10 13.38 2.33
C GLU A 286 22.11 12.35 1.81
N PRO A 287 21.67 11.39 0.98
CA PRO A 287 22.57 10.47 0.30
C PRO A 287 23.63 11.22 -0.50
N LEU A 288 24.82 10.64 -0.62
CA LEU A 288 25.92 11.23 -1.39
C LEU A 288 25.70 11.15 -2.91
N TYR A 289 24.79 10.28 -3.34
CA TYR A 289 24.52 10.02 -4.76
C TYR A 289 23.09 10.44 -5.09
N ASP A 290 22.93 10.97 -6.30
CA ASP A 290 21.65 11.48 -6.79
C ASP A 290 20.63 10.35 -6.94
N ILE A 291 19.45 10.53 -6.35
CA ILE A 291 18.33 9.60 -6.43
C ILE A 291 17.84 9.42 -7.88
N ASP A 292 17.96 10.42 -8.75
CA ASP A 292 17.58 10.36 -10.16
C ASP A 292 18.35 9.29 -10.94
N GLU A 293 19.56 8.95 -10.49
CA GLU A 293 20.36 7.89 -11.09
C GLU A 293 19.71 6.49 -10.99
N LEU A 294 18.72 6.30 -10.11
CA LEU A 294 17.96 5.04 -10.04
C LEU A 294 17.34 4.65 -11.37
N LEU A 295 16.91 5.62 -12.18
CA LEU A 295 16.34 5.35 -13.49
C LEU A 295 17.34 4.69 -14.46
N GLY A 296 18.62 5.02 -14.35
CA GLY A 296 19.67 4.42 -15.19
C GLY A 296 20.26 3.12 -14.62
N ILE A 297 20.11 2.91 -13.30
CA ILE A 297 20.58 1.71 -12.60
C ILE A 297 19.66 0.53 -12.85
N VAL A 298 18.37 0.76 -12.74
CA VAL A 298 17.34 -0.27 -12.85
C VAL A 298 16.90 -0.43 -14.29
N SER A 299 16.90 -1.65 -14.80
CA SER A 299 16.41 -1.91 -16.15
C SER A 299 14.88 -2.07 -16.15
N ALA A 300 14.23 -1.54 -17.18
CA ALA A 300 12.85 -1.88 -17.49
C ALA A 300 12.68 -3.36 -17.81
N ASN A 301 13.74 -4.00 -18.34
CA ASN A 301 13.79 -5.44 -18.55
C ASN A 301 14.25 -6.16 -17.28
N ILE A 302 13.31 -6.78 -16.57
CA ILE A 302 13.57 -7.50 -15.31
C ILE A 302 14.54 -8.69 -15.44
N ARG A 303 14.89 -9.13 -16.65
CA ARG A 303 15.90 -10.17 -16.91
C ARG A 303 17.31 -9.62 -16.79
N GLU A 304 17.49 -8.31 -16.81
CA GLU A 304 18.76 -7.64 -16.64
C GLU A 304 19.00 -7.35 -15.16
N PRO A 305 19.94 -8.05 -14.50
CA PRO A 305 20.21 -7.81 -13.09
C PRO A 305 20.88 -6.45 -12.88
N PHE A 306 20.61 -5.85 -11.72
CA PHE A 306 21.29 -4.66 -11.22
C PHE A 306 21.79 -4.91 -9.78
N ASP A 307 22.78 -4.14 -9.34
CA ASP A 307 23.31 -4.24 -7.98
C ASP A 307 22.42 -3.47 -7.00
N ALA A 308 21.75 -4.16 -6.11
CA ALA A 308 20.90 -3.53 -5.10
C ALA A 308 21.67 -2.61 -4.12
N ASN A 309 23.00 -2.73 -4.00
CA ASN A 309 23.82 -1.75 -3.26
C ASN A 309 23.70 -0.35 -3.85
N GLU A 310 23.51 -0.25 -5.17
CA GLU A 310 23.34 1.03 -5.85
C GLU A 310 21.99 1.68 -5.56
N VAL A 311 20.97 0.88 -5.20
CA VAL A 311 19.72 1.41 -4.69
C VAL A 311 19.90 1.85 -3.24
N ILE A 312 20.49 1.00 -2.40
CA ILE A 312 20.69 1.27 -0.97
C ILE A 312 21.45 2.58 -0.77
N ASN A 313 22.55 2.79 -1.49
CA ASN A 313 23.40 3.99 -1.31
C ASN A 313 22.74 5.30 -1.75
N ARG A 314 21.56 5.24 -2.45
CA ARG A 314 20.77 6.42 -2.86
C ARG A 314 19.55 6.68 -2.00
N ILE A 315 19.23 5.76 -1.09
CA ILE A 315 18.06 5.92 -0.22
C ILE A 315 18.42 6.06 1.28
N VAL A 316 19.63 5.69 1.68
CA VAL A 316 20.07 5.74 3.08
C VAL A 316 20.86 7.02 3.40
N ASP A 317 20.76 7.47 4.64
CA ASP A 317 21.38 8.70 5.14
C ASP A 317 22.90 8.69 4.95
N GLY A 318 23.44 9.71 4.25
CA GLY A 318 24.86 9.85 3.95
C GLY A 318 25.47 8.67 3.20
N SER A 319 24.64 7.87 2.52
CA SER A 319 25.03 6.61 1.84
C SER A 319 25.78 5.63 2.76
N ARG A 320 25.52 5.70 4.08
CA ARG A 320 26.15 4.84 5.10
C ARG A 320 25.38 3.55 5.29
N PHE A 321 26.08 2.43 5.21
CA PHE A 321 25.49 1.11 5.34
C PHE A 321 26.41 0.16 6.12
N MET A 322 25.92 -0.36 7.23
CA MET A 322 26.62 -1.37 8.03
C MET A 322 26.25 -2.76 7.55
N ALA A 323 27.00 -3.31 6.60
CA ALA A 323 26.72 -4.61 6.01
C ALA A 323 26.85 -5.75 7.02
N PHE A 324 25.86 -6.66 7.02
CA PHE A 324 25.89 -7.90 7.80
C PHE A 324 26.27 -9.07 6.89
N LYS A 325 27.33 -9.81 7.26
CA LYS A 325 27.86 -10.96 6.51
C LYS A 325 28.09 -10.66 5.01
N PRO A 326 28.88 -9.63 4.63
CA PRO A 326 29.01 -9.20 3.23
C PRO A 326 29.62 -10.26 2.32
N LEU A 327 30.40 -11.20 2.85
CA LEU A 327 31.08 -12.26 2.09
C LEU A 327 30.29 -13.58 2.02
N TYR A 328 29.20 -13.71 2.78
CA TYR A 328 28.37 -14.90 2.84
C TYR A 328 26.99 -14.65 2.24
N GLY A 329 26.51 -15.51 1.37
CA GLY A 329 25.25 -15.35 0.67
C GLY A 329 25.17 -14.05 -0.13
N PRO A 330 25.96 -13.87 -1.19
CA PRO A 330 26.13 -12.58 -1.88
C PRO A 330 24.90 -12.12 -2.65
N ASN A 331 23.97 -13.04 -2.97
CA ASN A 331 22.74 -12.69 -3.68
C ASN A 331 21.66 -12.09 -2.77
N ILE A 332 21.91 -11.96 -1.48
CA ILE A 332 21.10 -11.16 -0.58
C ILE A 332 21.98 -10.19 0.20
N ILE A 333 21.60 -8.94 0.20
CA ILE A 333 22.29 -7.88 0.92
C ILE A 333 21.50 -7.65 2.22
N THR A 334 22.20 -7.68 3.35
CA THR A 334 21.62 -7.41 4.67
C THR A 334 22.52 -6.45 5.42
N GLY A 335 21.93 -5.53 6.16
CA GLY A 335 22.67 -4.58 6.98
C GLY A 335 21.78 -3.50 7.60
N TRP A 336 22.37 -2.67 8.43
CA TRP A 336 21.70 -1.57 9.11
C TRP A 336 22.08 -0.24 8.47
N ALA A 337 21.11 0.66 8.43
CA ALA A 337 21.26 2.03 7.97
C ALA A 337 20.30 2.96 8.71
N ASP A 338 20.42 4.24 8.43
CA ASP A 338 19.40 5.23 8.81
C ASP A 338 18.72 5.76 7.52
N ILE A 339 17.41 5.99 7.59
CA ILE A 339 16.62 6.66 6.55
C ILE A 339 15.82 7.78 7.23
N HIS A 340 16.05 9.02 6.83
CA HIS A 340 15.49 10.20 7.52
C HIS A 340 15.72 10.16 9.04
N GLY A 341 16.88 9.66 9.49
CA GLY A 341 17.23 9.49 10.89
C GLY A 341 16.61 8.28 11.59
N PHE A 342 15.71 7.53 10.96
CA PHE A 342 15.15 6.30 11.50
C PHE A 342 16.07 5.11 11.26
N LYS A 343 16.40 4.37 12.31
CA LYS A 343 17.20 3.15 12.20
C LYS A 343 16.38 2.04 11.53
N VAL A 344 16.97 1.41 10.53
CA VAL A 344 16.33 0.33 9.76
C VAL A 344 17.28 -0.84 9.52
N GLY A 345 16.73 -2.05 9.44
CA GLY A 345 17.39 -3.21 8.89
C GLY A 345 16.95 -3.40 7.43
N ILE A 346 17.90 -3.41 6.51
CA ILE A 346 17.61 -3.58 5.07
C ILE A 346 17.94 -5.01 4.65
N ILE A 347 17.00 -5.62 3.92
CA ILE A 347 17.14 -6.92 3.26
C ILE A 347 16.83 -6.70 1.79
N ALA A 348 17.85 -6.75 0.94
CA ALA A 348 17.70 -6.54 -0.50
C ALA A 348 18.09 -7.81 -1.26
N SER A 349 17.19 -8.32 -2.10
CA SER A 349 17.50 -9.45 -2.97
C SER A 349 18.17 -8.96 -4.25
N ASN A 350 19.16 -9.71 -4.68
CA ASN A 350 19.98 -9.40 -5.84
C ASN A 350 19.95 -10.56 -6.85
N ASN A 351 18.79 -11.19 -7.02
CA ASN A 351 18.48 -12.27 -7.94
C ASN A 351 18.01 -13.57 -7.23
N VAL A 352 18.59 -14.75 -7.61
CA VAL A 352 18.22 -16.08 -7.10
C VAL A 352 18.65 -16.28 -5.65
N LEU A 353 17.80 -16.90 -4.85
CA LEU A 353 18.07 -17.23 -3.44
C LEU A 353 18.57 -18.67 -3.30
N PHE A 354 19.70 -18.83 -2.61
CA PHE A 354 20.29 -20.13 -2.26
C PHE A 354 20.22 -20.36 -0.74
N ILE A 355 20.79 -21.47 -0.27
CA ILE A 355 20.84 -21.81 1.15
C ILE A 355 21.58 -20.76 1.99
N PRO A 356 22.78 -20.27 1.57
CA PRO A 356 23.48 -19.23 2.31
C PRO A 356 22.68 -17.94 2.48
N GLU A 357 21.97 -17.51 1.41
CA GLU A 357 21.11 -16.34 1.44
C GLU A 357 19.98 -16.49 2.45
N SER A 358 19.31 -17.65 2.44
CA SER A 358 18.23 -17.98 3.36
C SER A 358 18.68 -17.96 4.83
N ASN A 359 19.82 -18.56 5.11
CA ASN A 359 20.40 -18.59 6.45
C ASN A 359 20.79 -17.20 6.95
N LYS A 360 21.45 -16.41 6.09
CA LYS A 360 21.85 -15.03 6.36
C LYS A 360 20.65 -14.15 6.69
N ALA A 361 19.63 -14.17 5.84
CA ALA A 361 18.42 -13.38 6.04
C ALA A 361 17.66 -13.79 7.29
N THR A 362 17.52 -15.10 7.54
CA THR A 362 16.88 -15.65 8.75
C THR A 362 17.54 -15.12 10.02
N GLN A 363 18.86 -15.16 10.10
CA GLN A 363 19.59 -14.65 11.26
C GLN A 363 19.42 -13.13 11.38
N PHE A 364 19.52 -12.39 10.28
CA PHE A 364 19.41 -10.94 10.27
C PHE A 364 18.05 -10.45 10.75
N ILE A 365 16.95 -11.06 10.28
CA ILE A 365 15.58 -10.75 10.73
C ILE A 365 15.45 -10.93 12.23
N ARG A 366 15.95 -12.04 12.78
CA ARG A 366 15.92 -12.31 14.23
C ARG A 366 16.70 -11.28 15.02
N MET A 367 17.86 -10.84 14.51
CA MET A 367 18.65 -9.77 15.14
C MET A 367 17.89 -8.44 15.13
N CYS A 368 17.25 -8.05 14.02
CA CYS A 368 16.45 -6.83 13.95
C CYS A 368 15.26 -6.88 14.94
N ASN A 369 14.60 -8.03 15.08
CA ASN A 369 13.56 -8.21 16.10
C ASN A 369 14.11 -8.03 17.52
N MET A 370 15.23 -8.64 17.85
CA MET A 370 15.87 -8.47 19.16
C MET A 370 16.26 -7.01 19.44
N MET A 371 16.60 -6.26 18.40
CA MET A 371 17.04 -4.86 18.50
C MET A 371 15.89 -3.86 18.40
N ASN A 372 14.65 -4.30 18.16
CA ASN A 372 13.48 -3.44 17.89
C ASN A 372 13.69 -2.50 16.69
N VAL A 373 14.25 -3.01 15.61
CA VAL A 373 14.56 -2.25 14.39
C VAL A 373 13.60 -2.66 13.27
N PRO A 374 12.86 -1.72 12.66
CA PRO A 374 12.00 -2.00 11.51
C PRO A 374 12.79 -2.58 10.33
N LEU A 375 12.12 -3.39 9.52
CA LEU A 375 12.71 -4.05 8.35
C LEU A 375 12.24 -3.38 7.05
N ILE A 376 13.19 -3.14 6.14
CA ILE A 376 12.93 -2.72 4.78
C ILE A 376 13.32 -3.86 3.84
N PHE A 377 12.36 -4.38 3.09
CA PHE A 377 12.56 -5.40 2.07
C PHE A 377 12.60 -4.74 0.69
N LEU A 378 13.72 -4.90 -0.01
CA LEU A 378 13.90 -4.44 -1.39
C LEU A 378 13.90 -5.66 -2.29
N GLN A 379 12.80 -5.92 -2.99
CA GLN A 379 12.60 -7.15 -3.76
C GLN A 379 13.06 -7.00 -5.20
N ASN A 380 14.00 -7.86 -5.60
CA ASN A 380 14.31 -8.17 -6.99
C ASN A 380 14.78 -9.63 -7.05
N THR A 381 13.83 -10.58 -7.04
CA THR A 381 14.13 -12.01 -6.96
C THR A 381 13.36 -12.84 -7.96
N THR A 382 14.05 -13.80 -8.57
CA THR A 382 13.46 -14.80 -9.46
C THR A 382 13.03 -16.07 -8.72
N GLY A 383 13.18 -16.10 -7.39
CA GLY A 383 12.80 -17.21 -6.51
C GLY A 383 14.00 -17.95 -5.92
N PHE A 384 13.72 -19.07 -5.27
CA PHE A 384 14.74 -19.98 -4.78
C PHE A 384 15.32 -20.82 -5.92
N MET A 385 16.60 -21.17 -5.80
CA MET A 385 17.24 -22.06 -6.75
C MET A 385 16.60 -23.45 -6.72
N VAL A 386 16.49 -24.06 -7.89
CA VAL A 386 15.91 -25.40 -8.09
C VAL A 386 16.95 -26.37 -8.66
N GLY A 387 16.76 -27.66 -8.45
CA GLY A 387 17.59 -28.70 -9.00
C GLY A 387 18.04 -29.73 -7.97
N LYS A 388 18.32 -30.97 -8.44
CA LYS A 388 18.61 -32.13 -7.61
C LYS A 388 19.68 -31.84 -6.52
N LYS A 389 20.76 -31.19 -6.89
CA LYS A 389 21.85 -30.82 -5.98
C LYS A 389 21.35 -29.96 -4.81
N TYR A 390 20.55 -28.94 -5.10
CA TYR A 390 20.08 -27.99 -4.08
C TYR A 390 19.00 -28.62 -3.18
N GLU A 391 18.18 -29.54 -3.74
CA GLU A 391 17.22 -30.30 -2.95
C GLU A 391 17.96 -31.25 -1.96
N GLU A 392 18.99 -31.93 -2.42
CA GLU A 392 19.83 -32.81 -1.59
C GLU A 392 20.59 -32.01 -0.51
N GLU A 393 21.01 -30.79 -0.79
CA GLU A 393 21.63 -29.85 0.17
C GLU A 393 20.64 -29.23 1.15
N GLY A 394 19.32 -29.37 0.95
CA GLY A 394 18.28 -28.92 1.88
C GLY A 394 17.75 -27.51 1.62
N ILE A 395 17.69 -27.04 0.37
CA ILE A 395 17.16 -25.72 -0.01
C ILE A 395 15.75 -25.48 0.52
N ILE A 396 14.88 -26.52 0.50
CA ILE A 396 13.50 -26.40 1.04
C ILE A 396 13.55 -26.05 2.54
N LYS A 397 14.42 -26.69 3.30
CA LYS A 397 14.53 -26.44 4.74
C LYS A 397 15.07 -25.04 5.03
N ALA A 398 16.09 -24.61 4.32
CA ALA A 398 16.64 -23.27 4.44
C ALA A 398 15.61 -22.19 4.04
N GLY A 399 14.89 -22.39 2.94
CA GLY A 399 13.80 -21.50 2.52
C GLY A 399 12.68 -21.43 3.56
N THR A 400 12.30 -22.56 4.15
CA THR A 400 11.32 -22.62 5.25
C THR A 400 11.77 -21.81 6.47
N HIS A 401 13.04 -21.83 6.83
CA HIS A 401 13.57 -21.02 7.93
C HIS A 401 13.44 -19.52 7.63
N PHE A 402 13.71 -19.12 6.40
CA PHE A 402 13.58 -17.72 6.00
C PHE A 402 12.11 -17.28 6.03
N VAL A 403 11.21 -18.03 5.41
CA VAL A 403 9.76 -17.77 5.43
C VAL A 403 9.23 -17.74 6.87
N ASN A 404 9.67 -18.66 7.72
CA ASN A 404 9.31 -18.70 9.14
C ASN A 404 9.77 -17.45 9.89
N ALA A 405 11.00 -16.97 9.62
CA ALA A 405 11.52 -15.77 10.26
C ALA A 405 10.72 -14.52 9.87
N VAL A 406 10.32 -14.39 8.60
CA VAL A 406 9.45 -13.30 8.12
C VAL A 406 8.06 -13.38 8.76
N SER A 407 7.46 -14.58 8.75
CA SER A 407 6.10 -14.80 9.29
C SER A 407 5.98 -14.48 10.78
N ASN A 408 7.03 -14.75 11.55
CA ASN A 408 7.04 -14.54 12.99
C ASN A 408 7.72 -13.23 13.42
N SER A 409 8.20 -12.43 12.48
CA SER A 409 8.75 -11.10 12.77
C SER A 409 7.65 -10.20 13.35
N GLN A 410 7.94 -9.56 14.48
CA GLN A 410 7.03 -8.62 15.14
C GLN A 410 7.38 -7.17 14.86
N VAL A 411 8.63 -6.89 14.47
CA VAL A 411 8.97 -5.53 14.03
C VAL A 411 8.26 -5.19 12.73
N PRO A 412 7.83 -3.92 12.56
CA PRO A 412 7.22 -3.46 11.31
C PRO A 412 8.10 -3.71 10.10
N ALA A 413 7.48 -4.10 8.99
CA ALA A 413 8.16 -4.27 7.71
C ALA A 413 7.55 -3.35 6.64
N ILE A 414 8.40 -2.78 5.78
CA ILE A 414 8.02 -2.09 4.55
C ILE A 414 8.66 -2.82 3.39
N THR A 415 7.91 -3.06 2.32
CA THR A 415 8.40 -3.75 1.13
C THR A 415 8.35 -2.86 -0.09
N ILE A 416 9.41 -2.82 -0.87
CA ILE A 416 9.49 -2.19 -2.18
C ILE A 416 9.80 -3.28 -3.22
N MET A 417 8.90 -3.51 -4.16
CA MET A 417 9.16 -4.36 -5.32
C MET A 417 9.86 -3.55 -6.40
N MET A 418 11.17 -3.77 -6.56
CA MET A 418 12.03 -3.01 -7.48
C MET A 418 12.15 -3.63 -8.86
N GLY A 419 11.64 -4.85 -9.05
CA GLY A 419 11.78 -5.63 -10.28
C GLY A 419 11.03 -6.94 -10.16
N ALA A 420 11.68 -8.07 -10.46
CA ALA A 420 11.06 -9.40 -10.37
C ALA A 420 10.71 -9.77 -8.92
N SER A 421 9.55 -10.41 -8.75
CA SER A 421 9.11 -10.99 -7.49
C SER A 421 8.36 -12.30 -7.77
N TYR A 422 9.12 -13.40 -7.90
CA TYR A 422 8.57 -14.66 -8.36
C TYR A 422 8.59 -15.77 -7.31
N GLY A 423 7.55 -16.61 -7.34
CA GLY A 423 7.42 -17.82 -6.55
C GLY A 423 7.52 -17.57 -5.04
N ALA A 424 8.06 -18.55 -4.31
CA ALA A 424 8.26 -18.44 -2.86
C ALA A 424 9.31 -17.40 -2.45
N GLY A 425 10.08 -16.86 -3.39
CA GLY A 425 10.93 -15.69 -3.18
C GLY A 425 10.14 -14.46 -2.75
N ASN A 426 8.95 -14.24 -3.34
CA ASN A 426 8.01 -13.21 -2.90
C ASN A 426 7.63 -13.36 -1.42
N TYR A 427 7.39 -14.59 -0.98
CA TYR A 427 7.01 -14.90 0.39
C TYR A 427 8.16 -14.62 1.37
N ALA A 428 9.34 -15.12 1.06
CA ALA A 428 10.54 -14.90 1.87
C ALA A 428 10.96 -13.42 1.95
N MET A 429 10.67 -12.62 0.92
CA MET A 429 10.95 -11.18 0.86
C MET A 429 9.76 -10.32 1.32
N CYS A 430 8.87 -10.87 2.17
CA CYS A 430 7.75 -10.14 2.76
C CYS A 430 6.79 -9.52 1.74
N GLY A 431 6.30 -10.35 0.80
CA GLY A 431 5.25 -9.95 -0.15
C GLY A 431 3.89 -9.72 0.53
N ARG A 432 2.87 -9.38 -0.26
CA ARG A 432 1.52 -9.00 0.24
C ARG A 432 0.93 -9.98 1.26
N ALA A 433 1.07 -11.29 1.03
CA ALA A 433 0.53 -12.33 1.91
C ALA A 433 1.15 -12.34 3.31
N TYR A 434 2.33 -11.73 3.48
CA TYR A 434 3.05 -11.63 4.76
C TYR A 434 2.77 -10.32 5.49
N ASN A 435 1.77 -9.57 5.01
CA ASN A 435 1.19 -8.41 5.66
C ASN A 435 2.20 -7.35 6.11
N PRO A 436 3.11 -6.88 5.21
CA PRO A 436 3.93 -5.72 5.52
C PRO A 436 3.06 -4.51 5.86
N ARG A 437 3.57 -3.60 6.71
CA ARG A 437 2.88 -2.36 7.05
C ARG A 437 2.55 -1.54 5.80
N PHE A 438 3.50 -1.49 4.87
CA PHE A 438 3.36 -0.89 3.55
C PHE A 438 4.06 -1.75 2.51
N LEU A 439 3.50 -1.78 1.31
CA LEU A 439 4.11 -2.43 0.15
C LEU A 439 3.88 -1.57 -1.08
N PHE A 440 4.96 -1.13 -1.71
CA PHE A 440 4.92 -0.37 -2.96
C PHE A 440 5.66 -1.09 -4.07
N SER A 441 5.27 -0.80 -5.30
CA SER A 441 5.88 -1.36 -6.50
C SER A 441 6.50 -0.26 -7.36
N TRP A 442 7.63 -0.53 -7.99
CA TRP A 442 8.14 0.32 -9.06
C TRP A 442 7.47 -0.02 -10.40
N PRO A 443 7.44 0.91 -11.38
CA PRO A 443 6.70 0.72 -12.63
C PRO A 443 7.17 -0.47 -13.49
N ASN A 444 8.42 -0.92 -13.33
CA ASN A 444 9.00 -2.08 -14.01
C ASN A 444 8.77 -3.40 -13.28
N SER A 445 8.15 -3.40 -12.09
CA SER A 445 8.04 -4.61 -11.28
C SER A 445 7.04 -5.61 -11.87
N LYS A 446 7.33 -6.90 -11.68
CA LYS A 446 6.46 -8.01 -12.07
C LYS A 446 6.38 -9.04 -10.95
N CYS A 447 5.16 -9.51 -10.68
CA CYS A 447 4.90 -10.46 -9.62
C CYS A 447 4.05 -11.64 -10.11
N SER A 448 4.56 -12.86 -9.99
CA SER A 448 3.87 -14.10 -10.40
C SER A 448 4.45 -15.32 -9.71
N VAL A 449 3.81 -16.48 -9.89
CA VAL A 449 4.33 -17.77 -9.43
C VAL A 449 5.66 -18.10 -10.11
N MET A 450 5.77 -17.84 -11.41
CA MET A 450 7.00 -17.99 -12.21
C MET A 450 6.95 -17.07 -13.43
N GLY A 451 8.09 -16.84 -14.05
CA GLY A 451 8.16 -16.02 -15.25
C GLY A 451 7.39 -16.62 -16.43
N PRO A 452 6.98 -15.79 -17.41
CA PRO A 452 6.17 -16.23 -18.56
C PRO A 452 6.78 -17.40 -19.32
N ASP A 453 8.07 -17.32 -19.64
CA ASP A 453 8.78 -18.35 -20.41
C ASP A 453 8.92 -19.66 -19.62
N GLN A 454 9.16 -19.56 -18.31
CA GLN A 454 9.28 -20.74 -17.44
C GLN A 454 7.94 -21.47 -17.35
N LEU A 455 6.82 -20.76 -17.13
CA LEU A 455 5.51 -21.40 -17.08
C LEU A 455 5.15 -22.04 -18.41
N ALA A 456 5.32 -21.30 -19.50
CA ALA A 456 5.03 -21.81 -20.83
C ALA A 456 5.89 -23.05 -21.20
N GLY A 457 7.17 -23.03 -20.82
CA GLY A 457 8.08 -24.17 -21.01
C GLY A 457 7.70 -25.40 -20.19
N VAL A 458 7.36 -25.21 -18.90
CA VAL A 458 6.90 -26.31 -18.02
C VAL A 458 5.62 -26.96 -18.57
N MET A 459 4.65 -26.15 -19.00
CA MET A 459 3.39 -26.64 -19.54
C MET A 459 3.59 -27.39 -20.87
N ASP A 460 4.52 -26.94 -21.70
CA ASP A 460 4.90 -27.62 -22.94
C ASP A 460 5.49 -29.01 -22.66
N ILE A 461 6.43 -29.12 -21.72
CA ILE A 461 6.99 -30.40 -21.28
C ILE A 461 5.89 -31.35 -20.77
N ILE A 462 5.00 -30.86 -19.90
CA ILE A 462 3.89 -31.63 -19.34
C ILE A 462 2.96 -32.15 -20.46
N LEU A 463 2.66 -31.29 -21.44
CA LEU A 463 1.82 -31.65 -22.59
C LEU A 463 2.43 -32.80 -23.38
N HIS A 464 3.73 -32.71 -23.71
CA HIS A 464 4.45 -33.75 -24.44
C HIS A 464 4.55 -35.07 -23.67
N GLU A 465 4.88 -35.03 -22.39
CA GLU A 465 4.90 -36.20 -21.51
C GLU A 465 3.52 -36.86 -21.37
N SER A 466 2.47 -36.08 -21.22
CA SER A 466 1.10 -36.59 -21.12
C SER A 466 0.65 -37.27 -22.42
N ALA A 467 0.95 -36.66 -23.56
CA ALA A 467 0.66 -37.24 -24.86
C ALA A 467 1.44 -38.56 -25.09
N ALA A 468 2.72 -38.60 -24.74
CA ALA A 468 3.56 -39.79 -24.82
C ALA A 468 3.00 -40.95 -23.96
N ARG A 469 2.58 -40.66 -22.71
CA ARG A 469 1.92 -41.65 -21.83
C ARG A 469 0.61 -42.17 -22.40
N ALA A 470 -0.13 -41.31 -23.14
CA ALA A 470 -1.39 -41.68 -23.80
C ALA A 470 -1.19 -42.35 -25.17
N GLY A 471 0.04 -42.57 -25.63
CA GLY A 471 0.36 -43.11 -26.97
C GLY A 471 -0.05 -42.19 -28.13
N LYS A 472 -0.22 -40.88 -27.86
CA LYS A 472 -0.64 -39.85 -28.82
C LYS A 472 0.55 -38.97 -29.24
N LYS A 473 0.50 -38.45 -30.46
CA LYS A 473 1.43 -37.39 -30.89
C LYS A 473 0.82 -36.02 -30.57
N VAL A 474 1.66 -35.11 -30.14
CA VAL A 474 1.26 -33.69 -29.93
C VAL A 474 1.17 -33.02 -31.30
N ASP A 475 0.14 -32.22 -31.51
CA ASP A 475 0.10 -31.30 -32.64
C ASP A 475 0.96 -30.07 -32.28
N GLU A 476 2.14 -29.97 -32.90
CA GLU A 476 3.12 -28.92 -32.61
C GLU A 476 2.57 -27.49 -32.84
N LYS A 477 1.62 -27.32 -33.77
CA LYS A 477 0.98 -26.01 -33.99
C LYS A 477 0.07 -25.64 -32.84
N VAL A 478 -0.65 -26.62 -32.29
CA VAL A 478 -1.50 -26.41 -31.12
C VAL A 478 -0.64 -26.16 -29.89
N ALA A 479 0.43 -26.94 -29.70
CA ALA A 479 1.38 -26.74 -28.59
C ALA A 479 2.01 -25.35 -28.62
N ALA A 480 2.51 -24.88 -29.76
CA ALA A 480 3.08 -23.54 -29.93
C ALA A 480 2.06 -22.44 -29.61
N ARG A 481 0.83 -22.51 -30.12
CA ARG A 481 -0.23 -21.55 -29.80
C ARG A 481 -0.58 -21.54 -28.33
N THR A 482 -0.65 -22.70 -27.67
CA THR A 482 -0.91 -22.81 -26.25
C THR A 482 0.20 -22.18 -25.43
N LYS A 483 1.45 -22.43 -25.83
CA LYS A 483 2.64 -21.82 -25.21
C LYS A 483 2.62 -20.29 -25.31
N ASP A 484 2.36 -19.74 -26.49
CA ASP A 484 2.28 -18.30 -26.72
C ASP A 484 1.13 -17.66 -25.92
N PHE A 485 -0.03 -18.32 -25.89
CA PHE A 485 -1.17 -17.86 -25.10
C PHE A 485 -0.86 -17.81 -23.60
N LEU A 486 -0.26 -18.88 -23.04
CA LEU A 486 0.12 -18.93 -21.63
C LEU A 486 1.19 -17.90 -21.29
N SER A 487 2.20 -17.75 -22.14
CA SER A 487 3.24 -16.74 -21.95
C SER A 487 2.65 -15.33 -21.93
N SER A 488 1.82 -14.98 -22.90
CA SER A 488 1.15 -13.67 -23.00
C SER A 488 0.24 -13.39 -21.80
N ARG A 489 -0.48 -14.42 -21.34
CA ARG A 489 -1.36 -14.31 -20.18
C ARG A 489 -0.57 -14.03 -18.89
N VAL A 490 0.52 -14.76 -18.65
CA VAL A 490 1.36 -14.56 -17.47
C VAL A 490 2.05 -13.18 -17.54
N GLU A 491 2.48 -12.75 -18.73
CA GLU A 491 3.05 -11.42 -18.93
C GLU A 491 2.06 -10.32 -18.52
N GLN A 492 0.79 -10.45 -18.91
CA GLN A 492 -0.27 -9.53 -18.54
C GLN A 492 -0.61 -9.59 -17.04
N GLU A 493 -0.78 -10.81 -16.48
CA GLU A 493 -1.20 -10.99 -15.09
C GLU A 493 -0.08 -10.71 -14.08
N SER A 494 1.18 -10.72 -14.49
CA SER A 494 2.34 -10.33 -13.67
C SER A 494 2.63 -8.84 -13.67
N ASP A 495 2.05 -8.09 -14.61
CA ASP A 495 2.28 -6.65 -14.77
C ASP A 495 1.87 -5.85 -13.53
N VAL A 496 2.63 -4.80 -13.23
CA VAL A 496 2.42 -3.96 -12.06
C VAL A 496 1.03 -3.32 -12.02
N TYR A 497 0.46 -2.96 -13.16
CA TYR A 497 -0.87 -2.36 -13.19
C TYR A 497 -1.99 -3.38 -13.03
N TRP A 498 -1.76 -4.63 -13.44
CA TRP A 498 -2.66 -5.73 -13.14
C TRP A 498 -2.68 -6.04 -11.64
N THR A 499 -1.50 -6.07 -11.00
CA THR A 499 -1.36 -6.37 -9.56
C THR A 499 -1.86 -5.23 -8.69
N THR A 500 -1.49 -3.97 -8.97
CA THR A 500 -1.94 -2.81 -8.18
C THR A 500 -3.46 -2.60 -8.30
N SER A 501 -4.04 -2.85 -9.48
CA SER A 501 -5.50 -2.75 -9.67
C SER A 501 -6.28 -3.69 -8.75
N ARG A 502 -5.66 -4.81 -8.34
CA ARG A 502 -6.20 -5.86 -7.45
C ARG A 502 -5.71 -5.75 -6.01
N LEU A 503 -5.10 -4.62 -5.65
CA LEU A 503 -4.64 -4.33 -4.28
C LEU A 503 -3.53 -5.27 -3.79
N LEU A 504 -2.72 -5.80 -4.71
CA LEU A 504 -1.56 -6.62 -4.34
C LEU A 504 -0.36 -5.78 -3.89
N ASP A 505 -0.45 -4.45 -4.02
CA ASP A 505 0.40 -3.46 -3.37
C ASP A 505 -0.45 -2.29 -2.82
N ASP A 506 0.17 -1.30 -2.21
CA ASP A 506 -0.48 -0.09 -1.70
C ASP A 506 -0.34 1.10 -2.66
N GLY A 507 0.34 0.88 -3.79
CA GLY A 507 0.51 1.81 -4.89
C GLY A 507 1.80 1.60 -5.66
N VAL A 508 1.79 2.06 -6.90
CA VAL A 508 2.98 2.14 -7.76
C VAL A 508 3.63 3.50 -7.56
N ILE A 509 4.93 3.51 -7.35
CA ILE A 509 5.70 4.73 -7.05
C ILE A 509 6.84 4.93 -8.06
N ASP A 510 7.14 6.19 -8.34
CA ASP A 510 8.38 6.55 -9.03
C ASP A 510 9.59 6.09 -8.18
N PRO A 511 10.58 5.37 -8.74
CA PRO A 511 11.78 4.97 -8.01
C PRO A 511 12.45 6.10 -7.24
N ARG A 512 12.42 7.32 -7.77
CA ARG A 512 13.00 8.52 -7.16
C ARG A 512 12.29 8.95 -5.88
N MET A 513 11.02 8.58 -5.70
CA MET A 513 10.24 8.88 -4.50
C MET A 513 10.47 7.89 -3.36
N THR A 514 11.25 6.82 -3.59
CA THR A 514 11.43 5.72 -2.63
C THR A 514 11.92 6.20 -1.27
N ARG A 515 12.97 7.06 -1.23
CA ARG A 515 13.50 7.58 0.04
C ARG A 515 12.47 8.40 0.82
N VAL A 516 11.76 9.30 0.16
CA VAL A 516 10.76 10.19 0.78
C VAL A 516 9.59 9.36 1.32
N ILE A 517 9.09 8.42 0.53
CA ILE A 517 7.98 7.53 0.93
C ILE A 517 8.40 6.65 2.10
N LEU A 518 9.61 6.07 2.08
CA LEU A 518 10.12 5.28 3.20
C LEU A 518 10.23 6.12 4.48
N GLY A 519 10.74 7.35 4.40
CA GLY A 519 10.84 8.27 5.53
C GLY A 519 9.48 8.58 6.13
N PHE A 520 8.48 8.88 5.30
CA PHE A 520 7.11 9.13 5.76
C PHE A 520 6.47 7.88 6.37
N CYS A 521 6.59 6.71 5.72
CA CYS A 521 6.10 5.44 6.27
C CYS A 521 6.76 5.08 7.62
N LEU A 522 8.06 5.35 7.78
CA LEU A 522 8.75 5.15 9.04
C LEU A 522 8.20 6.09 10.12
N SER A 523 7.99 7.38 9.79
CA SER A 523 7.32 8.32 10.70
C SER A 523 5.96 7.78 11.17
N VAL A 524 5.15 7.28 10.24
CA VAL A 524 3.83 6.70 10.51
C VAL A 524 3.92 5.44 11.38
N ILE A 525 4.87 4.56 11.14
CA ILE A 525 5.11 3.34 11.94
C ILE A 525 5.34 3.69 13.41
N TYR A 526 6.06 4.75 13.70
CA TYR A 526 6.39 5.15 15.06
C TYR A 526 5.21 5.82 15.83
N ASN A 527 4.01 5.93 15.26
CA ASN A 527 2.81 6.20 16.06
C ASN A 527 2.49 5.07 17.04
N GLU A 528 2.93 3.84 16.76
CA GLU A 528 2.91 2.73 17.71
C GLU A 528 4.34 2.34 18.10
N LYS A 529 4.48 1.59 19.19
CA LYS A 529 5.78 1.06 19.62
C LYS A 529 6.35 0.10 18.58
N VAL A 530 7.62 0.24 18.31
CA VAL A 530 8.38 -0.74 17.52
C VAL A 530 8.98 -1.75 18.50
N GLU A 531 8.34 -2.90 18.63
CA GLU A 531 8.76 -3.96 19.54
C GLU A 531 8.90 -5.26 18.76
N GLY A 532 10.08 -5.85 18.83
CA GLY A 532 10.38 -7.18 18.33
C GLY A 532 10.34 -8.17 19.47
N GLY A 533 9.60 -9.24 19.32
CA GLY A 533 9.54 -10.30 20.32
C GLY A 533 10.85 -11.06 20.41
N SER A 534 11.08 -11.65 21.57
CA SER A 534 12.12 -12.68 21.75
C SER A 534 11.67 -13.96 21.02
N LEU A 535 12.12 -14.17 19.82
CA LEU A 535 11.86 -15.38 19.01
C LEU A 535 12.71 -16.58 19.49
N GLY A 536 12.79 -16.83 20.80
CA GLY A 536 13.54 -17.96 21.35
C GLY A 536 15.07 -17.87 21.20
N GLY A 537 15.60 -16.64 21.07
CA GLY A 537 17.02 -16.38 20.83
C GLY A 537 17.42 -16.36 19.35
N VAL A 538 18.62 -15.85 19.09
CA VAL A 538 19.18 -15.80 17.73
C VAL A 538 19.93 -17.11 17.46
N SER A 539 19.39 -17.94 16.58
CA SER A 539 20.12 -19.11 16.06
C SER A 539 21.35 -18.63 15.29
N ARG A 540 22.51 -19.03 15.73
CA ARG A 540 23.76 -18.81 14.99
C ARG A 540 23.88 -19.90 13.93
N MET A 541 23.95 -19.52 12.68
CA MET A 541 24.09 -20.42 11.53
C MET A 541 25.43 -20.19 10.86
#